data_3457444dc7647c65b5106cddaa19ab98
#
_entry.id   3457444dc7647c65b5106cddaa19ab98
#
_cell.length_a   1.000
_cell.length_b   1.000
_cell.length_c   1.000
_cell.angle_alpha   90.00
_cell.angle_beta   90.00
_cell.angle_gamma   90.00
#
_symmetry.space_group_name_H-M   'P 1'
#
loop_
_entity.id
_entity.type
_entity.pdbx_description
1 polymer ?
#
loop_
_entity_poly.entity_id
_entity_poly.type
_entity_poly.pdbx_seq_one_letter_code
_entity_poly.pdbx_strand_id
1 'polypeptide(L)'
;MKICIVGAGATGGYLGAKLINSGYDVTLVARGLHLETMKKKGLKIIENNNEIICFPKCTDSIEEIDKMDYVFITLKTYSISTIIKKISKMFHENTAVITAYNGVPWWYFYNTLDKLNNYQIKCVDPDNIQWNTITPERIIGCVVYPATEMIKPGVINHIEGTRFSLGEPSGIKSERITKISKILFNAKLKAPIRQNIR
;
A
#
# COMPACT_ATOMS: atom_id res chain seq x y z
N MET A 1 5.78 -3.07 15.53
CA MET A 1 4.85 -3.18 14.39
C MET A 1 5.62 -2.81 13.14
N LYS A 2 5.66 -3.74 12.18
CA LYS A 2 6.44 -3.62 10.94
C LYS A 2 5.50 -3.36 9.76
N ILE A 3 5.82 -2.35 8.95
CA ILE A 3 5.03 -1.97 7.76
C ILE A 3 5.92 -2.10 6.54
N CYS A 4 5.42 -2.73 5.47
CA CYS A 4 6.09 -2.73 4.18
C CYS A 4 5.23 -2.00 3.13
N ILE A 5 5.87 -1.21 2.27
CA ILE A 5 5.22 -0.58 1.11
C ILE A 5 5.87 -1.14 -0.14
N VAL A 6 5.12 -1.97 -0.85
CA VAL A 6 5.55 -2.59 -2.11
C VAL A 6 5.17 -1.67 -3.27
N GLY A 7 6.20 -1.03 -3.83
CA GLY A 7 6.06 -0.05 -4.91
C GLY A 7 6.24 1.39 -4.43
N ALA A 8 7.42 1.72 -3.90
CA ALA A 8 7.73 3.08 -3.44
C ALA A 8 7.89 4.09 -4.60
N GLY A 9 6.93 4.08 -5.54
CA GLY A 9 6.77 5.13 -6.55
C GLY A 9 6.26 6.44 -5.95
N ALA A 10 5.62 7.30 -6.73
CA ALA A 10 5.14 8.60 -6.24
C ALA A 10 4.22 8.45 -5.03
N THR A 11 3.15 7.66 -5.15
CA THR A 11 2.18 7.47 -4.06
C THR A 11 2.76 6.67 -2.88
N GLY A 12 3.42 5.54 -3.17
CA GLY A 12 3.99 4.68 -2.11
C GLY A 12 5.14 5.34 -1.39
N GLY A 13 5.99 6.08 -2.10
CA GLY A 13 7.07 6.85 -1.49
C GLY A 13 6.55 8.00 -0.62
N TYR A 14 5.52 8.74 -1.09
CA TYR A 14 4.86 9.76 -0.28
C TYR A 14 4.30 9.18 1.02
N LEU A 15 3.49 8.10 0.92
CA LEU A 15 2.93 7.40 2.07
C LEU A 15 4.03 6.94 3.03
N GLY A 16 5.09 6.32 2.49
CA GLY A 16 6.21 5.83 3.28
C GLY A 16 6.96 6.94 4.01
N ALA A 17 7.25 8.03 3.34
CA ALA A 17 7.93 9.17 3.96
C ALA A 17 7.10 9.79 5.10
N LYS A 18 5.77 9.92 4.92
CA LYS A 18 4.88 10.43 5.99
C LYS A 18 4.89 9.51 7.22
N LEU A 19 4.87 8.19 7.01
CA LEU A 19 4.92 7.20 8.09
C LEU A 19 6.29 7.20 8.80
N ILE A 20 7.39 7.22 8.06
CA ILE A 20 8.76 7.24 8.59
C ILE A 20 8.98 8.49 9.45
N ASN A 21 8.59 9.66 8.93
CA ASN A 21 8.72 10.94 9.67
C ASN A 21 7.84 11.00 10.93
N SER A 22 6.87 10.09 11.05
CA SER A 22 6.04 9.93 12.24
C SER A 22 6.54 8.82 13.17
N GLY A 23 7.75 8.29 12.93
CA GLY A 23 8.42 7.33 13.80
C GLY A 23 8.01 5.87 13.62
N TYR A 24 7.35 5.51 12.52
CA TYR A 24 6.98 4.13 12.25
C TYR A 24 8.10 3.35 11.55
N ASP A 25 8.21 2.05 11.87
CA ASP A 25 9.15 1.12 11.20
C ASP A 25 8.61 0.70 9.85
N VAL A 26 9.13 1.33 8.79
CA VAL A 26 8.67 1.15 7.42
C VAL A 26 9.79 0.70 6.51
N THR A 27 9.55 -0.37 5.76
CA THR A 27 10.42 -0.83 4.68
C THR A 27 9.79 -0.48 3.33
N LEU A 28 10.55 0.16 2.45
CA LEU A 28 10.13 0.51 1.10
C LEU A 28 10.70 -0.47 0.08
N VAL A 29 9.84 -1.02 -0.77
CA VAL A 29 10.27 -1.82 -1.92
C VAL A 29 10.28 -0.94 -3.17
N ALA A 30 11.45 -0.73 -3.74
CA ALA A 30 11.68 0.03 -4.97
C ALA A 30 12.76 -0.66 -5.81
N ARG A 31 13.01 -0.18 -7.03
CA ARG A 31 14.03 -0.75 -7.93
C ARG A 31 14.78 0.32 -8.71
N GLY A 32 15.92 -0.09 -9.26
CA GLY A 32 16.72 0.73 -10.18
C GLY A 32 17.21 2.04 -9.57
N LEU A 33 17.38 3.08 -10.39
CA LEU A 33 17.96 4.35 -9.97
C LEU A 33 17.21 5.04 -8.83
N HIS A 34 15.87 4.81 -8.72
CA HIS A 34 15.09 5.36 -7.60
C HIS A 34 15.53 4.74 -6.27
N LEU A 35 15.68 3.41 -6.21
CA LEU A 35 16.18 2.70 -5.04
C LEU A 35 17.61 3.16 -4.66
N GLU A 36 18.50 3.20 -5.64
CA GLU A 36 19.88 3.63 -5.42
C GLU A 36 19.97 5.05 -4.86
N THR A 37 19.12 5.95 -5.40
CA THR A 37 19.07 7.34 -4.92
C THR A 37 18.54 7.41 -3.49
N MET A 38 17.48 6.67 -3.17
CA MET A 38 16.96 6.62 -1.80
C MET A 38 17.99 6.09 -0.81
N LYS A 39 18.77 5.08 -1.17
CA LYS A 39 19.85 4.54 -0.33
C LYS A 39 20.97 5.56 -0.07
N LYS A 40 21.35 6.32 -1.11
CA LYS A 40 22.50 7.25 -1.06
C LYS A 40 22.13 8.64 -0.52
N LYS A 41 20.97 9.16 -0.88
CA LYS A 41 20.58 10.57 -0.66
C LYS A 41 19.29 10.73 0.14
N GLY A 42 18.64 9.63 0.51
CA GLY A 42 17.32 9.64 1.12
C GLY A 42 16.18 9.85 0.11
N LEU A 43 14.98 9.83 0.61
CA LEU A 43 13.74 10.13 -0.11
C LEU A 43 13.29 11.54 0.26
N LYS A 44 13.24 12.42 -0.75
CA LYS A 44 12.78 13.80 -0.62
C LYS A 44 11.32 13.91 -1.04
N ILE A 45 10.50 14.53 -0.18
CA ILE A 45 9.14 14.94 -0.47
C ILE A 45 9.09 16.47 -0.53
N ILE A 46 8.54 17.00 -1.61
CA ILE A 46 8.21 18.43 -1.75
C ILE A 46 6.71 18.55 -1.52
N GLU A 47 6.32 19.33 -0.49
CA GLU A 47 4.92 19.54 -0.10
C GLU A 47 4.74 20.99 0.34
N ASN A 48 3.84 21.74 -0.32
CA ASN A 48 3.57 23.17 -0.01
C ASN A 48 4.84 24.03 0.08
N ASN A 49 5.74 23.89 -0.89
CA ASN A 49 7.05 24.56 -0.95
C ASN A 49 8.02 24.20 0.19
N ASN A 50 7.69 23.22 1.01
CA ASN A 50 8.60 22.66 2.01
C ASN A 50 9.24 21.37 1.51
N GLU A 51 10.48 21.14 1.89
CA GLU A 51 11.18 19.90 1.59
C GLU A 51 11.36 19.07 2.85
N ILE A 52 11.01 17.81 2.77
CA ILE A 52 11.19 16.83 3.84
C ILE A 52 12.05 15.69 3.28
N ILE A 53 13.13 15.35 3.97
CA ILE A 53 14.01 14.25 3.59
C ILE A 53 13.97 13.19 4.68
N CYS A 54 13.78 11.94 4.30
CA CYS A 54 13.91 10.79 5.19
C CYS A 54 14.85 9.74 4.58
N PHE A 55 15.43 8.90 5.43
CA PHE A 55 16.30 7.79 5.03
C PHE A 55 15.58 6.45 5.31
N PRO A 56 14.82 5.94 4.34
CA PRO A 56 14.06 4.71 4.53
C PRO A 56 14.94 3.48 4.54
N LYS A 57 14.53 2.44 5.29
CA LYS A 57 14.93 1.07 4.96
C LYS A 57 14.34 0.76 3.59
N CYS A 58 15.16 0.47 2.58
CA CYS A 58 14.66 0.21 1.23
C CYS A 58 15.47 -0.87 0.50
N THR A 59 14.75 -1.70 -0.27
CA THR A 59 15.31 -2.84 -1.01
C THR A 59 14.50 -3.17 -2.25
N ASP A 60 15.08 -3.92 -3.18
CA ASP A 60 14.38 -4.64 -4.26
C ASP A 60 14.27 -6.14 -4.00
N SER A 61 14.97 -6.65 -2.99
CA SER A 61 14.98 -8.06 -2.56
C SER A 61 13.83 -8.31 -1.59
N ILE A 62 12.62 -8.56 -2.12
CA ILE A 62 11.44 -8.83 -1.29
C ILE A 62 11.64 -10.07 -0.41
N GLU A 63 12.41 -11.04 -0.89
CA GLU A 63 12.67 -12.30 -0.20
C GLU A 63 13.49 -12.14 1.09
N GLU A 64 14.20 -11.03 1.25
CA GLU A 64 15.02 -10.71 2.43
C GLU A 64 14.24 -9.94 3.51
N ILE A 65 12.98 -9.58 3.19
CA ILE A 65 12.14 -8.84 4.13
C ILE A 65 11.50 -9.81 5.11
N ASP A 66 11.60 -9.49 6.40
CA ASP A 66 10.94 -10.22 7.50
C ASP A 66 9.41 -10.24 7.35
N LYS A 67 8.75 -10.98 8.25
CA LYS A 67 7.29 -10.94 8.38
C LYS A 67 6.81 -9.56 8.78
N MET A 68 5.72 -9.10 8.13
CA MET A 68 5.16 -7.76 8.27
C MET A 68 3.75 -7.79 8.84
N ASP A 69 3.41 -6.83 9.69
CA ASP A 69 2.04 -6.67 10.21
C ASP A 69 1.11 -6.08 9.14
N TYR A 70 1.62 -5.09 8.38
CA TYR A 70 0.88 -4.46 7.29
C TYR A 70 1.74 -4.40 6.03
N VAL A 71 1.14 -4.79 4.91
CA VAL A 71 1.76 -4.70 3.59
C VAL A 71 0.88 -3.83 2.68
N PHE A 72 1.37 -2.64 2.35
CA PHE A 72 0.73 -1.79 1.34
C PHE A 72 1.21 -2.19 -0.05
N ILE A 73 0.28 -2.44 -0.95
CA ILE A 73 0.55 -2.62 -2.38
C ILE A 73 0.14 -1.34 -3.10
N THR A 74 1.14 -0.59 -3.58
CA THR A 74 0.97 0.70 -4.29
C THR A 74 1.45 0.61 -5.74
N LEU A 75 1.59 -0.61 -6.25
CA LEU A 75 1.96 -0.90 -7.62
C LEU A 75 0.80 -0.65 -8.58
N LYS A 76 1.12 -0.47 -9.85
CA LYS A 76 0.13 -0.60 -10.92
C LYS A 76 -0.37 -2.05 -10.98
N THR A 77 -1.67 -2.23 -11.15
CA THR A 77 -2.35 -3.54 -11.05
C THR A 77 -1.73 -4.62 -11.92
N TYR A 78 -1.33 -4.28 -13.15
CA TYR A 78 -0.69 -5.22 -14.10
C TYR A 78 0.67 -5.75 -13.64
N SER A 79 1.32 -5.11 -12.67
CA SER A 79 2.62 -5.53 -12.13
C SER A 79 2.49 -6.46 -10.92
N ILE A 80 1.32 -6.59 -10.33
CA ILE A 80 1.15 -7.30 -9.05
C ILE A 80 1.28 -8.80 -9.23
N SER A 81 0.64 -9.37 -10.24
CA SER A 81 0.63 -10.81 -10.51
C SER A 81 2.04 -11.41 -10.66
N THR A 82 2.98 -10.63 -11.20
CA THR A 82 4.37 -11.09 -11.42
C THR A 82 5.19 -11.25 -10.13
N ILE A 83 4.80 -10.54 -9.05
CA ILE A 83 5.60 -10.53 -7.81
C ILE A 83 4.81 -10.99 -6.58
N ILE A 84 3.53 -11.31 -6.74
CA ILE A 84 2.67 -11.60 -5.59
C ILE A 84 3.14 -12.79 -4.75
N LYS A 85 3.70 -13.83 -5.40
CA LYS A 85 4.30 -14.99 -4.71
C LYS A 85 5.50 -14.60 -3.84
N LYS A 86 6.24 -13.55 -4.24
CA LYS A 86 7.34 -13.01 -3.43
C LYS A 86 6.77 -12.21 -2.26
N ILE A 87 5.77 -11.36 -2.53
CA ILE A 87 5.10 -10.55 -1.50
C ILE A 87 4.51 -11.45 -0.39
N SER A 88 3.89 -12.57 -0.74
CA SER A 88 3.29 -13.48 0.24
C SER A 88 4.28 -14.09 1.24
N LYS A 89 5.58 -14.11 0.92
CA LYS A 89 6.60 -14.56 1.85
C LYS A 89 6.74 -13.65 3.09
N MET A 90 6.31 -12.39 2.99
CA MET A 90 6.28 -11.45 4.12
C MET A 90 5.06 -11.64 5.04
N PHE A 91 4.13 -12.53 4.70
CA PHE A 91 2.91 -12.72 5.49
C PHE A 91 3.15 -13.66 6.66
N HIS A 92 2.64 -13.29 7.82
CA HIS A 92 2.30 -14.18 8.93
C HIS A 92 0.77 -14.32 9.01
N GLU A 93 0.25 -15.05 9.97
CA GLU A 93 -1.18 -15.35 10.09
C GLU A 93 -2.07 -14.09 10.16
N ASN A 94 -1.61 -13.04 10.84
CA ASN A 94 -2.34 -11.81 11.09
C ASN A 94 -1.94 -10.64 10.15
N THR A 95 -1.12 -10.87 9.13
CA THR A 95 -0.72 -9.83 8.18
C THR A 95 -1.95 -9.29 7.44
N ALA A 96 -2.16 -7.99 7.50
CA ALA A 96 -3.15 -7.30 6.68
C ALA A 96 -2.50 -6.73 5.41
N VAL A 97 -3.16 -6.92 4.26
CA VAL A 97 -2.70 -6.41 2.97
C VAL A 97 -3.60 -5.26 2.54
N ILE A 98 -3.01 -4.07 2.39
CA ILE A 98 -3.73 -2.87 1.98
C ILE A 98 -3.53 -2.66 0.47
N THR A 99 -4.61 -2.79 -0.31
CA THR A 99 -4.59 -2.56 -1.75
C THR A 99 -4.74 -1.06 -2.04
N ALA A 100 -3.61 -0.33 -1.96
CA ALA A 100 -3.57 1.12 -2.09
C ALA A 100 -3.33 1.55 -3.54
N TYR A 101 -4.27 1.23 -4.41
CA TYR A 101 -4.33 1.63 -5.82
C TYR A 101 -5.79 1.82 -6.25
N ASN A 102 -6.02 2.62 -7.28
CA ASN A 102 -7.34 2.90 -7.82
C ASN A 102 -7.69 1.94 -8.98
N GLY A 103 -8.97 1.80 -9.27
CA GLY A 103 -9.54 0.86 -10.23
C GLY A 103 -10.35 -0.25 -9.55
N VAL A 104 -10.93 -1.14 -10.36
CA VAL A 104 -11.69 -2.28 -9.83
C VAL A 104 -10.72 -3.29 -9.22
N PRO A 105 -10.80 -3.57 -7.90
CA PRO A 105 -9.91 -4.51 -7.27
C PRO A 105 -10.35 -5.96 -7.54
N TRP A 106 -9.40 -6.91 -7.52
CA TRP A 106 -9.68 -8.32 -7.76
C TRP A 106 -10.67 -8.94 -6.74
N TRP A 107 -10.75 -8.39 -5.53
CA TRP A 107 -11.64 -8.80 -4.43
C TRP A 107 -13.01 -8.08 -4.45
N TYR A 108 -13.35 -7.34 -5.51
CA TYR A 108 -14.53 -6.47 -5.57
C TYR A 108 -15.83 -7.19 -5.18
N PHE A 109 -16.03 -8.42 -5.63
CA PHE A 109 -17.23 -9.22 -5.36
C PHE A 109 -17.09 -10.16 -4.15
N TYR A 110 -16.00 -10.03 -3.37
CA TYR A 110 -15.85 -10.85 -2.17
C TYR A 110 -16.90 -10.49 -1.13
N ASN A 111 -17.65 -11.50 -0.64
CA ASN A 111 -18.67 -11.36 0.40
C ASN A 111 -19.74 -10.30 0.06
N THR A 112 -20.20 -10.25 -1.18
CA THR A 112 -21.36 -9.47 -1.60
C THR A 112 -22.66 -10.23 -1.33
N LEU A 113 -23.77 -9.51 -1.23
CA LEU A 113 -25.10 -10.11 -0.97
C LEU A 113 -25.87 -10.47 -2.26
N ASP A 114 -25.24 -10.28 -3.41
CA ASP A 114 -25.86 -10.47 -4.72
C ASP A 114 -25.42 -11.79 -5.40
N LYS A 115 -25.91 -12.00 -6.62
CA LYS A 115 -25.59 -13.17 -7.44
C LYS A 115 -24.11 -13.29 -7.85
N LEU A 116 -23.36 -12.19 -7.70
CA LEU A 116 -21.92 -12.13 -8.02
C LEU A 116 -21.04 -12.41 -6.79
N ASN A 117 -21.62 -12.89 -5.70
CA ASN A 117 -20.86 -13.21 -4.50
C ASN A 117 -19.65 -14.11 -4.82
N ASN A 118 -18.48 -13.65 -4.40
CA ASN A 118 -17.18 -14.30 -4.64
C ASN A 118 -16.82 -14.51 -6.13
N TYR A 119 -17.44 -13.75 -7.04
CA TYR A 119 -17.07 -13.77 -8.45
C TYR A 119 -15.65 -13.23 -8.65
N GLN A 120 -14.80 -14.00 -9.31
CA GLN A 120 -13.40 -13.67 -9.57
C GLN A 120 -13.26 -13.00 -10.93
N ILE A 121 -12.77 -11.78 -10.94
CA ILE A 121 -12.68 -10.93 -12.13
C ILE A 121 -11.40 -11.28 -12.90
N LYS A 122 -11.52 -12.17 -13.89
CA LYS A 122 -10.37 -12.70 -14.65
C LYS A 122 -9.52 -11.65 -15.37
N CYS A 123 -10.12 -10.55 -15.83
CA CYS A 123 -9.36 -9.46 -16.49
C CYS A 123 -8.51 -8.64 -15.49
N VAL A 124 -8.82 -8.70 -14.20
CA VAL A 124 -8.08 -8.01 -13.13
C VAL A 124 -7.09 -8.95 -12.44
N ASP A 125 -7.48 -10.20 -12.28
CA ASP A 125 -6.67 -11.24 -11.64
C ASP A 125 -6.64 -12.51 -12.52
N PRO A 126 -5.86 -12.53 -13.60
CA PRO A 126 -5.68 -13.71 -14.43
C PRO A 126 -5.27 -14.91 -13.59
N ASP A 127 -5.87 -16.07 -13.85
CA ASP A 127 -5.65 -17.32 -13.12
C ASP A 127 -5.93 -17.27 -11.61
N ASN A 128 -6.60 -16.21 -11.14
CA ASN A 128 -6.94 -15.97 -9.73
C ASN A 128 -5.71 -16.02 -8.81
N ILE A 129 -4.57 -15.55 -9.31
CA ILE A 129 -3.29 -15.67 -8.59
C ILE A 129 -3.26 -14.81 -7.33
N GLN A 130 -3.84 -13.60 -7.37
CA GLN A 130 -3.93 -12.74 -6.19
C GLN A 130 -4.96 -13.30 -5.21
N TRP A 131 -6.12 -13.75 -5.70
CA TRP A 131 -7.17 -14.36 -4.88
C TRP A 131 -6.64 -15.55 -4.08
N ASN A 132 -5.90 -16.45 -4.74
CA ASN A 132 -5.38 -17.66 -4.10
C ASN A 132 -4.14 -17.44 -3.23
N THR A 133 -3.38 -16.36 -3.50
CA THR A 133 -2.10 -16.10 -2.79
C THR A 133 -2.25 -15.15 -1.62
N ILE A 134 -3.02 -14.07 -1.77
CA ILE A 134 -3.26 -13.09 -0.70
C ILE A 134 -4.42 -13.56 0.17
N THR A 135 -5.48 -14.02 -0.43
CA THR A 135 -6.83 -14.28 0.08
C THR A 135 -7.59 -13.00 0.50
N PRO A 136 -8.90 -12.92 0.16
CA PRO A 136 -9.67 -11.69 0.42
C PRO A 136 -9.80 -11.33 1.90
N GLU A 137 -9.70 -12.31 2.79
CA GLU A 137 -9.78 -12.12 4.26
C GLU A 137 -8.66 -11.26 4.81
N ARG A 138 -7.51 -11.22 4.14
CA ARG A 138 -6.37 -10.37 4.53
C ARG A 138 -6.50 -8.94 4.07
N ILE A 139 -7.44 -8.66 3.16
CA ILE A 139 -7.51 -7.36 2.50
C ILE A 139 -8.12 -6.27 3.40
N ILE A 140 -7.48 -5.12 3.35
CA ILE A 140 -8.08 -3.83 3.63
C ILE A 140 -8.06 -3.05 2.31
N GLY A 141 -9.22 -2.75 1.76
CA GLY A 141 -9.35 -1.91 0.58
C GLY A 141 -8.93 -0.48 0.89
N CYS A 142 -8.31 0.19 -0.09
CA CYS A 142 -7.87 1.56 0.07
C CYS A 142 -8.07 2.36 -1.22
N VAL A 143 -8.92 3.39 -1.15
CA VAL A 143 -9.04 4.38 -2.24
C VAL A 143 -8.06 5.51 -1.99
N VAL A 144 -7.21 5.77 -2.97
CA VAL A 144 -6.10 6.72 -2.91
C VAL A 144 -6.50 8.04 -3.57
N TYR A 145 -6.46 9.12 -2.80
CA TYR A 145 -6.79 10.46 -3.28
C TYR A 145 -5.58 11.38 -3.47
N PRO A 146 -4.42 11.18 -2.80
CA PRO A 146 -3.28 12.05 -3.01
C PRO A 146 -2.82 12.06 -4.46
N ALA A 147 -2.69 13.26 -5.02
CA ALA A 147 -2.03 13.49 -6.30
C ALA A 147 -0.55 13.71 -6.03
N THR A 148 0.27 12.81 -6.54
CA THR A 148 1.72 12.80 -6.34
C THR A 148 2.42 12.45 -7.64
N GLU A 149 3.59 13.03 -7.88
CA GLU A 149 4.44 12.69 -9.00
C GLU A 149 5.89 12.49 -8.59
N MET A 150 6.61 11.65 -9.30
CA MET A 150 8.04 11.50 -9.14
C MET A 150 8.73 12.43 -10.14
N ILE A 151 9.25 13.57 -9.65
CA ILE A 151 9.97 14.55 -10.48
C ILE A 151 11.25 13.95 -11.05
N LYS A 152 11.98 13.23 -10.20
CA LYS A 152 13.20 12.49 -10.52
C LYS A 152 13.44 11.40 -9.49
N PRO A 153 14.33 10.44 -9.73
CA PRO A 153 14.67 9.42 -8.74
C PRO A 153 14.99 10.03 -7.36
N GLY A 154 14.35 9.50 -6.31
CA GLY A 154 14.49 9.98 -4.93
C GLY A 154 13.74 11.28 -4.61
N VAL A 155 13.00 11.89 -5.53
CA VAL A 155 12.26 13.15 -5.29
C VAL A 155 10.82 13.03 -5.74
N ILE A 156 9.91 13.18 -4.81
CA ILE A 156 8.45 13.12 -5.02
C ILE A 156 7.86 14.49 -4.70
N ASN A 157 7.02 14.99 -5.61
CA ASN A 157 6.20 16.16 -5.40
C ASN A 157 4.79 15.73 -4.98
N HIS A 158 4.32 16.23 -3.86
CA HIS A 158 2.95 16.13 -3.42
C HIS A 158 2.18 17.34 -3.93
N ILE A 159 1.23 17.11 -4.84
CA ILE A 159 0.46 18.16 -5.48
C ILE A 159 -0.72 18.55 -4.59
N GLU A 160 -1.55 17.56 -4.23
CA GLU A 160 -2.72 17.80 -3.38
C GLU A 160 -3.24 16.49 -2.76
N GLY A 161 -4.11 16.65 -1.75
CA GLY A 161 -4.84 15.53 -1.13
C GLY A 161 -3.98 14.75 -0.13
N THR A 162 -4.61 14.32 0.95
CA THR A 162 -3.93 13.51 1.99
C THR A 162 -4.75 12.28 2.37
N ARG A 163 -5.86 12.01 1.64
CA ARG A 163 -6.83 11.01 2.05
C ARG A 163 -6.56 9.64 1.44
N PHE A 164 -6.49 8.64 2.33
CA PHE A 164 -6.48 7.21 2.02
C PHE A 164 -7.73 6.61 2.67
N SER A 165 -8.83 6.48 1.94
CA SER A 165 -10.05 5.88 2.50
C SER A 165 -9.88 4.39 2.63
N LEU A 166 -10.13 3.84 3.82
CA LEU A 166 -9.95 2.44 4.14
C LEU A 166 -11.29 1.73 4.31
N GLY A 167 -11.35 0.44 4.04
CA GLY A 167 -12.51 -0.40 4.34
C GLY A 167 -12.20 -1.88 4.22
N GLU A 168 -12.83 -2.68 5.09
CA GLU A 168 -12.81 -4.14 4.90
C GLU A 168 -13.75 -4.52 3.76
N PRO A 169 -13.41 -5.47 2.88
CA PRO A 169 -14.34 -5.97 1.87
C PRO A 169 -15.65 -6.51 2.46
N SER A 170 -15.61 -7.04 3.69
CA SER A 170 -16.78 -7.49 4.44
C SER A 170 -17.66 -6.37 4.98
N GLY A 171 -17.22 -5.12 4.95
CA GLY A 171 -17.91 -3.98 5.57
C GLY A 171 -17.76 -3.89 7.10
N ILE A 172 -17.06 -4.83 7.73
CA ILE A 172 -16.85 -4.86 9.19
C ILE A 172 -15.75 -3.88 9.57
N LYS A 173 -15.95 -3.14 10.64
CA LYS A 173 -14.91 -2.30 11.25
C LYS A 173 -14.10 -3.14 12.23
N SER A 174 -13.04 -3.78 11.75
CA SER A 174 -12.16 -4.63 12.56
C SER A 174 -11.15 -3.82 13.39
N GLU A 175 -10.49 -4.48 14.32
CA GLU A 175 -9.40 -3.87 15.10
C GLU A 175 -8.21 -3.49 14.22
N ARG A 176 -7.83 -4.34 13.25
CA ARG A 176 -6.70 -4.08 12.36
C ARG A 176 -6.90 -2.85 11.49
N ILE A 177 -8.13 -2.61 10.97
CA ILE A 177 -8.41 -1.41 10.16
C ILE A 177 -8.45 -0.16 11.05
N THR A 178 -8.95 -0.27 12.27
CA THR A 178 -8.95 0.84 13.23
C THR A 178 -7.53 1.24 13.60
N LYS A 179 -6.65 0.27 13.82
CA LYS A 179 -5.24 0.48 14.13
C LYS A 179 -4.50 1.17 12.98
N ILE A 180 -4.64 0.67 11.74
CA ILE A 180 -3.96 1.29 10.59
C ILE A 180 -4.51 2.68 10.25
N SER A 181 -5.82 2.91 10.41
CA SER A 181 -6.42 4.24 10.26
C SER A 181 -5.81 5.25 11.25
N LYS A 182 -5.63 4.86 12.52
CA LYS A 182 -4.98 5.70 13.53
C LYS A 182 -3.51 5.98 13.21
N ILE A 183 -2.79 5.00 12.68
CA ILE A 183 -1.40 5.14 12.26
C ILE A 183 -1.28 6.17 11.13
N LEU A 184 -2.12 6.07 10.11
CA LEU A 184 -2.14 7.02 9.01
C LEU A 184 -2.53 8.43 9.49
N PHE A 185 -3.49 8.52 10.40
CA PHE A 185 -3.87 9.80 11.00
C PHE A 185 -2.71 10.46 11.77
N ASN A 186 -1.98 9.70 12.57
CA ASN A 186 -0.78 10.18 13.27
C ASN A 186 0.30 10.66 12.29
N ALA A 187 0.38 10.05 11.10
CA ALA A 187 1.26 10.47 10.01
C ALA A 187 0.73 11.67 9.21
N LYS A 188 -0.28 12.41 9.73
CA LYS A 188 -0.90 13.58 9.09
C LYS A 188 -1.61 13.24 7.77
N LEU A 189 -2.10 12.01 7.64
CA LEU A 189 -2.91 11.56 6.51
C LEU A 189 -4.37 11.37 6.96
N LYS A 190 -5.32 11.70 6.10
CA LYS A 190 -6.73 11.41 6.36
C LYS A 190 -7.01 9.96 5.99
N ALA A 191 -7.45 9.15 6.95
CA ALA A 191 -7.71 7.73 6.74
C ALA A 191 -9.09 7.31 7.26
N PRO A 192 -10.20 7.86 6.69
CA PRO A 192 -11.54 7.49 7.13
C PRO A 192 -11.83 6.02 6.81
N ILE A 193 -12.47 5.34 7.76
CA ILE A 193 -12.95 3.97 7.59
C ILE A 193 -14.34 4.03 6.95
N ARG A 194 -14.51 3.29 5.85
CA ARG A 194 -15.76 3.19 5.08
C ARG A 194 -16.38 1.82 5.28
N GLN A 195 -17.68 1.77 5.52
CA GLN A 195 -18.43 0.51 5.58
C GLN A 195 -18.50 -0.14 4.20
N ASN A 196 -18.67 0.66 3.15
CA ASN A 196 -18.55 0.23 1.76
C ASN A 196 -17.32 0.90 1.13
N ILE A 197 -16.32 0.10 0.78
CA ILE A 197 -15.06 0.54 0.16
C ILE A 197 -15.01 0.21 -1.36
N ARG A 198 -16.05 -0.40 -1.88
CA ARG A 198 -16.20 -0.72 -3.30
C ARG A 198 -16.55 0.51 -4.12
#